data_5d9066d06984840027b2ebc0a5d8b6b3
#
_entry.id   5d9066d06984840027b2ebc0a5d8b6b3
#
_cell.length_a   1.000
_cell.length_b   1.000
_cell.length_c   1.000
_cell.angle_alpha   90.00
_cell.angle_beta   90.00
_cell.angle_gamma   90.00
#
_symmetry.space_group_name_H-M   'P 1'
#
loop_
_entity.id
_entity.type
_entity.pdbx_description
1 polymer ?
#
loop_
_entity_poly.entity_id
_entity_poly.type
_entity_poly.pdbx_seq_one_letter_code
_entity_poly.pdbx_strand_id
1 'polypeptide(L)'
;MADNYSLNPTAGFKAYRDAHQGLPGSLAALKDKALTTRDLDLLRQDVLDDKLPQVSWICATKAGSEHPSPSSPAQGADYTAHVLDALTANPDVWSKTVLLLMFDENDGFFDHMPPPAPPTRRADGTLAGASTVDTVGEYHEIVTGVEKDDTAAHLHGTYGLGPRVPMYVLSPWTKGGWVNSEVFDHT
;
A
#
# COMPACT_ATOMS: atom_id res chain seq x y z
N MET A 1 -7.19 20.11 -2.14
CA MET A 1 -7.26 18.67 -2.45
C MET A 1 -5.88 18.13 -2.25
N ALA A 2 -5.72 17.06 -1.51
CA ALA A 2 -4.40 16.49 -1.24
C ALA A 2 -3.70 16.15 -2.54
N ASP A 3 -2.42 16.44 -2.63
CA ASP A 3 -1.57 16.05 -3.75
C ASP A 3 -1.02 14.63 -3.55
N ASN A 4 -1.82 13.74 -3.03
CA ASN A 4 -1.52 12.32 -3.08
C ASN A 4 -2.27 11.70 -4.26
N TYR A 5 -1.85 10.55 -4.71
CA TYR A 5 -2.39 9.87 -5.90
C TYR A 5 -3.76 9.20 -5.64
N SER A 6 -4.65 9.84 -4.88
CA SER A 6 -5.97 9.32 -4.51
C SER A 6 -5.96 8.06 -3.63
N LEU A 7 -4.82 7.73 -3.05
CA LEU A 7 -4.57 6.48 -2.34
C LEU A 7 -4.82 6.53 -0.83
N ASN A 8 -5.59 7.50 -0.35
CA ASN A 8 -5.95 7.48 1.06
C ASN A 8 -7.06 6.44 1.32
N PRO A 9 -6.74 5.25 1.88
CA PRO A 9 -7.69 4.18 2.05
C PRO A 9 -8.83 4.54 3.01
N THR A 10 -8.60 5.50 3.92
CA THR A 10 -9.63 5.91 4.88
C THR A 10 -10.81 6.61 4.21
N ALA A 11 -10.62 7.21 3.04
CA ALA A 11 -11.71 7.81 2.26
C ALA A 11 -12.75 6.75 1.79
N GLY A 12 -12.37 5.48 1.73
CA GLY A 12 -13.28 4.37 1.44
C GLY A 12 -14.26 4.05 2.57
N PHE A 13 -13.97 4.42 3.81
CA PHE A 13 -14.81 4.08 4.96
C PHE A 13 -15.85 5.16 5.27
N LYS A 14 -17.09 4.73 5.51
CA LYS A 14 -18.22 5.62 5.79
C LYS A 14 -17.96 6.56 6.96
N ALA A 15 -17.39 6.07 8.06
CA ALA A 15 -17.15 6.87 9.26
C ALA A 15 -16.27 8.10 8.99
N TYR A 16 -15.23 7.96 8.16
CA TYR A 16 -14.35 9.06 7.78
C TYR A 16 -15.02 10.03 6.81
N ARG A 17 -15.80 9.52 5.85
CA ARG A 17 -16.57 10.39 4.93
C ARG A 17 -17.61 11.20 5.68
N ASP A 18 -18.34 10.58 6.62
CA ASP A 18 -19.35 11.27 7.44
C ASP A 18 -18.68 12.38 8.29
N ALA A 19 -17.53 12.09 8.90
CA ALA A 19 -16.74 13.07 9.64
C ALA A 19 -16.26 14.23 8.75
N HIS A 20 -15.81 13.94 7.53
CA HIS A 20 -15.38 14.95 6.58
C HIS A 20 -16.53 15.88 6.16
N GLN A 21 -17.73 15.32 5.98
CA GLN A 21 -18.93 16.06 5.62
C GLN A 21 -19.60 16.75 6.83
N GLY A 22 -19.14 16.49 8.04
CA GLY A 22 -19.72 17.07 9.27
C GLY A 22 -21.12 16.55 9.56
N LEU A 23 -21.42 15.29 9.22
CA LEU A 23 -22.74 14.72 9.41
C LEU A 23 -23.05 14.54 10.91
N PRO A 24 -24.34 14.67 11.32
CA PRO A 24 -24.74 14.45 12.71
C PRO A 24 -24.33 13.08 13.23
N GLY A 25 -23.71 13.04 14.42
CA GLY A 25 -23.23 11.83 15.04
C GLY A 25 -21.86 11.35 14.58
N SER A 26 -21.23 12.03 13.59
CA SER A 26 -19.86 11.73 13.17
C SER A 26 -18.83 12.26 14.18
N LEU A 27 -17.68 11.58 14.24
CA LEU A 27 -16.56 11.99 15.11
C LEU A 27 -15.65 12.95 14.34
N ALA A 28 -15.75 14.25 14.60
CA ALA A 28 -14.98 15.29 13.92
C ALA A 28 -13.45 15.01 13.92
N ALA A 29 -12.93 14.43 15.00
CA ALA A 29 -11.52 14.06 15.11
C ALA A 29 -11.03 13.07 14.02
N LEU A 30 -11.91 12.29 13.43
CA LEU A 30 -11.54 11.37 12.33
C LEU A 30 -11.16 12.13 11.05
N LYS A 31 -11.78 13.28 10.80
CA LYS A 31 -11.42 14.14 9.67
C LYS A 31 -9.96 14.60 9.77
N ASP A 32 -9.60 15.14 10.91
CA ASP A 32 -8.27 15.73 11.12
C ASP A 32 -7.18 14.66 11.15
N LYS A 33 -7.51 13.46 11.63
CA LYS A 33 -6.56 12.35 11.72
C LYS A 33 -6.30 11.65 10.39
N ALA A 34 -7.28 11.59 9.50
CA ALA A 34 -7.20 10.67 8.39
C ALA A 34 -7.48 11.27 7.00
N LEU A 35 -8.15 12.42 6.92
CA LEU A 35 -8.53 13.03 5.64
C LEU A 35 -7.91 14.42 5.43
N THR A 36 -7.11 14.88 6.37
CA THR A 36 -6.38 16.13 6.26
C THR A 36 -5.01 15.86 5.64
N THR A 37 -4.66 16.64 4.62
CA THR A 37 -3.30 16.61 4.06
C THR A 37 -2.33 17.15 5.11
N ARG A 38 -1.31 16.36 5.38
CA ARG A 38 -0.19 16.75 6.23
C ARG A 38 1.09 16.61 5.40
N ASP A 39 1.89 17.67 5.39
CA ASP A 39 3.21 17.63 4.75
C ASP A 39 4.27 17.03 5.69
N LEU A 40 5.48 16.88 5.19
CA LEU A 40 6.58 16.29 5.95
C LEU A 40 7.09 17.23 7.05
N ASP A 41 6.85 18.54 6.95
CA ASP A 41 7.19 19.49 8.00
C ASP A 41 6.29 19.27 9.22
N LEU A 42 5.00 19.03 9.01
CA LEU A 42 4.07 18.68 10.09
C LEU A 42 4.38 17.30 10.69
N LEU A 43 4.76 16.32 9.87
CA LEU A 43 5.23 15.02 10.37
C LEU A 43 6.45 15.22 11.29
N ARG A 44 7.43 15.99 10.82
CA ARG A 44 8.62 16.32 11.61
C ARG A 44 8.27 17.03 12.92
N GLN A 45 7.33 17.96 12.88
CA GLN A 45 6.90 18.68 14.09
C GLN A 45 6.20 17.73 15.08
N ASP A 46 5.33 16.83 14.61
CA ASP A 46 4.69 15.82 15.47
C ASP A 46 5.73 14.91 16.14
N VAL A 47 6.81 14.56 15.43
CA VAL A 47 7.94 13.77 15.97
C VAL A 47 8.70 14.58 17.02
N LEU A 48 9.04 15.85 16.75
CA LEU A 48 9.76 16.71 17.69
C LEU A 48 8.96 16.94 18.97
N ASP A 49 7.64 17.06 18.86
CA ASP A 49 6.73 17.29 19.97
C ASP A 49 6.30 16.00 20.72
N ASP A 50 6.82 14.83 20.35
CA ASP A 50 6.38 13.50 20.84
C ASP A 50 4.86 13.30 20.69
N LYS A 51 4.32 13.75 19.56
CA LYS A 51 2.88 13.65 19.20
C LYS A 51 2.59 12.73 18.04
N LEU A 52 3.62 12.02 17.53
CA LEU A 52 3.43 11.08 16.44
C LEU A 52 2.38 10.03 16.84
N PRO A 53 1.31 9.81 16.04
CA PRO A 53 0.34 8.76 16.33
C PRO A 53 0.99 7.39 16.41
N GLN A 54 0.40 6.48 17.21
CA GLN A 54 0.89 5.11 17.35
C GLN A 54 0.88 4.35 16.03
N VAL A 55 -0.05 4.66 15.12
CA VAL A 55 -0.10 4.17 13.75
C VAL A 55 -0.28 5.35 12.82
N SER A 56 0.62 5.49 11.87
CA SER A 56 0.60 6.54 10.85
C SER A 56 0.70 5.92 9.46
N TRP A 57 -0.18 6.34 8.56
CA TRP A 57 -0.13 5.96 7.15
C TRP A 57 0.36 7.17 6.34
N ILE A 58 1.45 6.99 5.63
CA ILE A 58 2.04 8.03 4.79
C ILE A 58 1.78 7.63 3.35
N CYS A 59 0.91 8.38 2.67
CA CYS A 59 0.71 8.28 1.23
C CYS A 59 1.51 9.40 0.57
N ALA A 60 2.42 9.04 -0.30
CA ALA A 60 3.29 10.00 -0.96
C ALA A 60 2.52 11.01 -1.83
N THR A 61 3.13 12.16 -2.07
CA THR A 61 2.67 13.09 -3.11
C THR A 61 2.82 12.47 -4.50
N LYS A 62 2.14 13.01 -5.50
CA LYS A 62 2.31 12.54 -6.90
C LYS A 62 3.78 12.51 -7.34
N ALA A 63 4.54 13.54 -6.98
CA ALA A 63 5.96 13.64 -7.34
C ALA A 63 6.85 12.63 -6.60
N GLY A 64 6.45 12.14 -5.44
CA GLY A 64 7.21 11.20 -4.63
C GLY A 64 6.66 9.77 -4.63
N SER A 65 5.63 9.48 -5.45
CA SER A 65 4.91 8.20 -5.42
C SER A 65 5.58 7.06 -6.15
N GLU A 66 6.55 7.34 -7.02
CA GLU A 66 7.15 6.42 -7.99
C GLU A 66 6.19 5.94 -9.11
N HIS A 67 4.91 6.34 -9.08
CA HIS A 67 3.99 6.00 -10.16
C HIS A 67 4.52 6.50 -11.51
N PRO A 68 4.49 5.70 -12.59
CA PRO A 68 4.92 6.11 -13.92
C PRO A 68 4.21 7.38 -14.38
N SER A 69 4.93 8.26 -15.05
CA SER A 69 4.46 9.55 -15.57
C SER A 69 4.53 10.73 -14.58
N PRO A 70 3.95 10.75 -13.35
CA PRO A 70 4.17 11.90 -12.47
C PRO A 70 5.44 11.81 -11.64
N SER A 71 6.08 10.64 -11.55
CA SER A 71 7.21 10.40 -10.65
C SER A 71 8.23 9.43 -11.24
N SER A 72 9.29 9.19 -10.50
CA SER A 72 10.36 8.26 -10.83
C SER A 72 10.92 7.62 -9.56
N PRO A 73 11.61 6.47 -9.65
CA PRO A 73 12.26 5.85 -8.49
C PRO A 73 13.22 6.79 -7.73
N ALA A 74 13.90 7.69 -8.44
CA ALA A 74 14.78 8.67 -7.80
C ALA A 74 14.00 9.70 -6.96
N GLN A 75 12.83 10.12 -7.42
CA GLN A 75 11.97 11.04 -6.68
C GLN A 75 11.33 10.35 -5.45
N GLY A 76 10.96 9.08 -5.57
CA GLY A 76 10.46 8.31 -4.42
C GLY A 76 11.54 8.05 -3.38
N ALA A 77 12.76 7.78 -3.80
CA ALA A 77 13.90 7.65 -2.89
C ALA A 77 14.19 8.97 -2.14
N ASP A 78 14.13 10.11 -2.84
CA ASP A 78 14.25 11.43 -2.21
C ASP A 78 13.13 11.70 -1.20
N TYR A 79 11.89 11.42 -1.58
CA TYR A 79 10.74 11.55 -0.67
C TYR A 79 10.91 10.66 0.58
N THR A 80 11.32 9.42 0.40
CA THR A 80 11.57 8.48 1.50
C THR A 80 12.70 8.96 2.42
N ALA A 81 13.76 9.55 1.87
CA ALA A 81 14.83 10.15 2.67
C ALA A 81 14.28 11.29 3.57
N HIS A 82 13.43 12.15 3.05
CA HIS A 82 12.79 13.21 3.84
C HIS A 82 11.84 12.66 4.93
N VAL A 83 11.13 11.55 4.65
CA VAL A 83 10.33 10.86 5.69
C VAL A 83 11.24 10.35 6.81
N LEU A 84 12.36 9.72 6.47
CA LEU A 84 13.34 9.25 7.45
C LEU A 84 13.96 10.39 8.26
N ASP A 85 14.30 11.50 7.62
CA ASP A 85 14.80 12.70 8.29
C ASP A 85 13.78 13.26 9.30
N ALA A 86 12.50 13.23 8.95
CA ALA A 86 11.44 13.64 9.86
C ALA A 86 11.31 12.68 11.05
N LEU A 87 11.27 11.36 10.81
CA LEU A 87 11.10 10.35 11.86
C LEU A 87 12.30 10.27 12.81
N THR A 88 13.50 10.49 12.32
CA THR A 88 14.74 10.44 13.10
C THR A 88 15.07 11.76 13.80
N ALA A 89 14.28 12.82 13.60
CA ALA A 89 14.51 14.14 14.19
C ALA A 89 14.46 14.16 15.72
N ASN A 90 13.76 13.20 16.34
CA ASN A 90 13.73 13.00 17.78
C ASN A 90 14.16 11.56 18.11
N PRO A 91 15.35 11.34 18.68
CA PRO A 91 15.86 10.01 18.99
C PRO A 91 14.96 9.21 19.96
N ASP A 92 14.27 9.85 20.87
CA ASP A 92 13.38 9.18 21.83
C ASP A 92 12.13 8.64 21.13
N VAL A 93 11.60 9.35 20.13
CA VAL A 93 10.50 8.88 19.29
C VAL A 93 11.00 7.78 18.34
N TRP A 94 12.13 8.01 17.67
CA TRP A 94 12.71 7.03 16.76
C TRP A 94 13.03 5.72 17.46
N SER A 95 13.53 5.75 18.72
CA SER A 95 13.88 4.55 19.47
C SER A 95 12.74 3.54 19.65
N LYS A 96 11.49 3.96 19.43
CA LYS A 96 10.27 3.15 19.55
C LYS A 96 9.43 3.14 18.25
N THR A 97 10.03 3.50 17.11
CA THR A 97 9.36 3.60 15.81
C THR A 97 9.82 2.50 14.86
N VAL A 98 8.89 1.93 14.12
CA VAL A 98 9.14 1.07 12.96
C VAL A 98 8.54 1.72 11.73
N LEU A 99 9.32 1.94 10.70
CA LEU A 99 8.86 2.32 9.38
C LEU A 99 8.78 1.07 8.51
N LEU A 100 7.59 0.76 8.02
CA LEU A 100 7.35 -0.22 6.97
C LEU A 100 7.21 0.54 5.66
N LEU A 101 8.18 0.39 4.77
CA LEU A 101 8.14 0.96 3.43
C LEU A 101 7.77 -0.14 2.45
N MET A 102 6.63 0.01 1.80
CA MET A 102 6.11 -0.96 0.84
C MET A 102 5.55 -0.26 -0.39
N PHE A 103 5.40 -1.03 -1.44
CA PHE A 103 4.80 -0.60 -2.71
C PHE A 103 3.45 -1.28 -2.87
N ASP A 104 2.48 -0.56 -3.40
CA ASP A 104 1.13 -1.09 -3.66
C ASP A 104 1.10 -2.00 -4.88
N GLU A 105 1.93 -1.72 -5.89
CA GLU A 105 2.07 -2.53 -7.09
C GLU A 105 3.49 -2.44 -7.67
N ASN A 106 3.74 -3.17 -8.75
CA ASN A 106 5.06 -3.30 -9.36
C ASN A 106 5.41 -2.23 -10.41
N ASP A 107 4.51 -1.32 -10.75
CA ASP A 107 4.71 -0.24 -11.75
C ASP A 107 5.31 -0.68 -13.10
N GLY A 108 5.02 -1.91 -13.53
CA GLY A 108 5.62 -2.51 -14.74
C GLY A 108 7.02 -3.08 -14.53
N PHE A 109 7.59 -3.03 -13.34
CA PHE A 109 8.82 -3.75 -13.02
C PHE A 109 8.51 -5.18 -12.61
N PHE A 110 9.20 -6.15 -13.20
CA PHE A 110 8.96 -7.57 -12.96
C PHE A 110 10.17 -8.21 -12.29
N ASP A 111 9.89 -9.07 -11.33
CA ASP A 111 10.86 -9.97 -10.74
C ASP A 111 11.01 -11.25 -11.58
N HIS A 112 12.11 -11.95 -11.39
CA HIS A 112 12.34 -13.28 -11.99
C HIS A 112 11.57 -14.40 -11.27
N MET A 113 10.98 -14.14 -10.10
CA MET A 113 10.20 -15.10 -9.33
C MET A 113 8.71 -15.00 -9.71
N PRO A 114 8.12 -16.07 -10.27
CA PRO A 114 6.69 -16.07 -10.53
C PRO A 114 5.91 -16.00 -9.20
N PRO A 115 4.82 -15.22 -9.14
CA PRO A 115 4.00 -15.15 -7.95
C PRO A 115 3.29 -16.47 -7.68
N PRO A 116 3.01 -16.82 -6.42
CA PRO A 116 2.10 -17.91 -6.10
C PRO A 116 0.71 -17.64 -6.70
N ALA A 117 0.16 -18.65 -7.35
CA ALA A 117 -1.17 -18.58 -7.95
C ALA A 117 -1.84 -19.96 -7.96
N PRO A 118 -3.17 -20.03 -7.98
CA PRO A 118 -3.89 -21.27 -8.23
C PRO A 118 -3.52 -21.87 -9.60
N PRO A 119 -3.75 -23.18 -9.81
CA PRO A 119 -3.50 -23.81 -11.08
C PRO A 119 -4.26 -23.12 -12.23
N THR A 120 -3.58 -22.73 -13.28
CA THR A 120 -4.20 -22.07 -14.46
C THR A 120 -5.17 -23.02 -15.17
N ARG A 121 -6.33 -22.52 -15.54
CA ARG A 121 -7.26 -23.23 -16.43
C ARG A 121 -6.77 -23.13 -17.88
N ARG A 122 -6.68 -24.28 -18.54
CA ARG A 122 -6.37 -24.35 -19.97
C ARG A 122 -7.61 -24.13 -20.82
N ALA A 123 -7.44 -23.85 -22.09
CA ALA A 123 -8.52 -23.62 -23.04
C ALA A 123 -9.50 -24.81 -23.15
N ASP A 124 -9.04 -26.02 -22.86
CA ASP A 124 -9.85 -27.25 -22.86
C ASP A 124 -10.60 -27.48 -21.52
N GLY A 125 -10.49 -26.53 -20.58
CA GLY A 125 -11.11 -26.58 -19.25
C GLY A 125 -10.33 -27.39 -18.21
N THR A 126 -9.22 -28.03 -18.57
CA THR A 126 -8.36 -28.75 -17.62
C THR A 126 -7.47 -27.78 -16.84
N LEU A 127 -6.97 -28.22 -15.67
CA LEU A 127 -6.03 -27.44 -14.86
C LEU A 127 -4.59 -27.74 -15.22
N ALA A 128 -3.74 -26.71 -15.24
CA ALA A 128 -2.30 -26.83 -15.41
C ALA A 128 -1.63 -26.96 -14.04
N GLY A 129 -1.75 -28.12 -13.43
CA GLY A 129 -1.24 -28.40 -12.08
C GLY A 129 -2.31 -28.86 -11.14
N ALA A 130 -2.00 -28.85 -9.85
CA ALA A 130 -2.92 -29.25 -8.77
C ALA A 130 -2.72 -28.32 -7.56
N SER A 131 -3.77 -28.20 -6.75
CA SER A 131 -3.72 -27.52 -5.45
C SER A 131 -4.02 -28.52 -4.34
N THR A 132 -3.37 -28.35 -3.21
CA THR A 132 -3.67 -29.09 -1.97
C THR A 132 -4.70 -28.38 -1.11
N VAL A 133 -5.10 -27.17 -1.48
CA VAL A 133 -6.10 -26.35 -0.81
C VAL A 133 -7.27 -26.07 -1.74
N ASP A 134 -8.40 -25.71 -1.17
CA ASP A 134 -9.58 -25.30 -1.93
C ASP A 134 -9.27 -24.02 -2.70
N THR A 135 -9.63 -23.98 -3.98
CA THR A 135 -9.44 -22.83 -4.88
C THR A 135 -10.75 -22.18 -5.30
N VAL A 136 -11.84 -22.44 -4.58
CA VAL A 136 -13.13 -21.76 -4.82
C VAL A 136 -12.95 -20.26 -4.57
N GLY A 137 -13.37 -19.44 -5.54
CA GLY A 137 -13.22 -17.98 -5.47
C GLY A 137 -11.88 -17.43 -5.97
N GLU A 138 -10.93 -18.28 -6.35
CA GLU A 138 -9.61 -17.87 -6.82
C GLU A 138 -9.53 -17.59 -8.32
N TYR A 139 -10.66 -17.62 -9.01
CA TYR A 139 -10.75 -17.40 -10.45
C TYR A 139 -11.76 -16.32 -10.79
N HIS A 140 -11.52 -15.57 -11.86
CA HIS A 140 -12.45 -14.61 -12.44
C HIS A 140 -13.65 -15.34 -13.06
N GLU A 141 -14.70 -15.55 -12.30
CA GLU A 141 -15.88 -16.30 -12.75
C GLU A 141 -17.11 -15.40 -13.03
N ILE A 142 -17.10 -14.16 -12.54
CA ILE A 142 -18.25 -13.26 -12.62
C ILE A 142 -17.84 -11.94 -13.26
N VAL A 143 -18.49 -11.62 -14.38
CA VAL A 143 -18.42 -10.30 -14.98
C VAL A 143 -19.48 -9.41 -14.31
N THR A 144 -19.13 -8.75 -13.21
CA THR A 144 -19.99 -7.72 -12.63
C THR A 144 -19.60 -6.35 -13.16
N GLY A 145 -20.50 -5.75 -13.86
CA GLY A 145 -20.62 -4.48 -14.57
C GLY A 145 -19.79 -3.24 -14.20
N VAL A 146 -18.68 -3.33 -13.50
CA VAL A 146 -17.90 -2.14 -13.09
C VAL A 146 -16.72 -1.87 -14.01
N GLU A 147 -16.14 -2.90 -14.63
CA GLU A 147 -14.98 -2.76 -15.55
C GLU A 147 -15.15 -3.69 -16.74
N LYS A 148 -15.92 -3.24 -17.73
CA LYS A 148 -16.33 -4.08 -18.87
C LYS A 148 -15.19 -4.55 -19.75
N ASP A 149 -14.06 -3.85 -19.80
CA ASP A 149 -13.01 -4.15 -20.76
C ASP A 149 -11.92 -5.08 -20.18
N ASP A 150 -11.72 -5.08 -18.87
CA ASP A 150 -10.69 -5.89 -18.23
C ASP A 150 -11.20 -7.29 -17.85
N THR A 151 -12.44 -7.41 -17.41
CA THR A 151 -13.04 -8.66 -16.93
C THR A 151 -13.22 -9.71 -18.02
N ALA A 152 -13.50 -9.32 -19.26
CA ALA A 152 -13.71 -10.29 -20.36
C ALA A 152 -12.39 -10.94 -20.81
N ALA A 153 -11.29 -10.20 -20.78
CA ALA A 153 -9.96 -10.70 -21.15
C ALA A 153 -9.38 -11.67 -20.10
N HIS A 154 -9.78 -11.52 -18.84
CA HIS A 154 -9.27 -12.32 -17.72
C HIS A 154 -10.26 -13.39 -17.21
N LEU A 155 -11.44 -13.51 -17.85
CA LEU A 155 -12.44 -14.50 -17.46
C LEU A 155 -11.83 -15.91 -17.41
N HIS A 156 -12.05 -16.59 -16.29
CA HIS A 156 -11.46 -17.89 -15.93
C HIS A 156 -9.96 -17.86 -15.62
N GLY A 157 -9.29 -16.72 -15.70
CA GLY A 157 -7.94 -16.54 -15.19
C GLY A 157 -7.91 -16.60 -13.65
N THR A 158 -6.74 -16.84 -13.10
CA THR A 158 -6.52 -16.82 -11.65
C THR A 158 -6.37 -15.40 -11.14
N TYR A 159 -6.85 -15.12 -9.92
CA TYR A 159 -6.50 -13.86 -9.24
C TYR A 159 -5.01 -13.84 -8.87
N GLY A 160 -4.56 -14.75 -8.03
CA GLY A 160 -3.16 -14.79 -7.58
C GLY A 160 -2.73 -13.54 -6.82
N LEU A 161 -1.50 -13.54 -6.31
CA LEU A 161 -0.94 -12.41 -5.55
C LEU A 161 -0.32 -11.32 -6.45
N GLY A 162 -0.23 -11.55 -7.75
CA GLY A 162 0.43 -10.61 -8.67
C GLY A 162 1.95 -10.58 -8.57
N PRO A 163 2.62 -9.73 -9.36
CA PRO A 163 4.07 -9.58 -9.35
C PRO A 163 4.57 -9.14 -7.96
N ARG A 164 5.70 -9.71 -7.55
CA ARG A 164 6.30 -9.39 -6.26
C ARG A 164 6.79 -7.94 -6.20
N VAL A 165 6.53 -7.28 -5.08
CA VAL A 165 7.07 -5.97 -4.72
C VAL A 165 7.95 -6.06 -3.48
N PRO A 166 8.95 -5.18 -3.31
CA PRO A 166 9.76 -5.18 -2.11
C PRO A 166 9.02 -4.56 -0.93
N MET A 167 9.35 -5.03 0.28
CA MET A 167 9.01 -4.36 1.53
C MET A 167 10.30 -4.18 2.35
N TYR A 168 10.48 -3.00 2.92
CA TYR A 168 11.60 -2.67 3.79
C TYR A 168 11.11 -2.43 5.21
N VAL A 169 11.82 -2.97 6.19
CA VAL A 169 11.58 -2.73 7.61
C VAL A 169 12.73 -1.93 8.17
N LEU A 170 12.47 -0.66 8.50
CA LEU A 170 13.48 0.26 9.01
C LEU A 170 13.14 0.62 10.45
N SER A 171 14.06 0.32 11.37
CA SER A 171 13.88 0.62 12.79
C SER A 171 15.21 0.56 13.53
N PRO A 172 15.29 1.07 14.78
CA PRO A 172 16.47 0.89 15.63
C PRO A 172 16.78 -0.58 15.95
N TRP A 173 15.82 -1.49 15.80
CA TRP A 173 15.97 -2.92 16.11
C TRP A 173 16.36 -3.77 14.90
N THR A 174 16.23 -3.24 13.69
CA THR A 174 16.62 -3.97 12.46
C THR A 174 18.08 -3.69 12.12
N LYS A 175 18.80 -4.75 11.70
CA LYS A 175 20.14 -4.63 11.14
C LYS A 175 20.06 -4.77 9.63
N GLY A 176 20.88 -4.00 8.92
CA GLY A 176 21.04 -4.19 7.46
C GLY A 176 21.61 -5.57 7.12
N GLY A 177 21.41 -6.01 5.89
CA GLY A 177 21.92 -7.26 5.37
C GLY A 177 21.06 -8.50 5.63
N TRP A 178 19.88 -8.34 6.21
CA TRP A 178 18.90 -9.43 6.36
C TRP A 178 17.89 -9.41 5.22
N VAL A 179 17.56 -10.59 4.71
CA VAL A 179 16.49 -10.81 3.73
C VAL A 179 15.55 -11.86 4.30
N ASN A 180 14.26 -11.56 4.33
CA ASN A 180 13.20 -12.52 4.61
C ASN A 180 12.57 -12.96 3.29
N SER A 181 12.53 -14.27 3.07
CA SER A 181 11.97 -14.88 1.85
C SER A 181 10.56 -15.46 2.05
N GLU A 182 9.93 -15.21 3.20
CA GLU A 182 8.54 -15.56 3.40
C GLU A 182 7.64 -14.70 2.49
N VAL A 183 6.52 -15.28 2.07
CA VAL A 183 5.53 -14.57 1.27
C VAL A 183 4.59 -13.80 2.21
N PHE A 184 4.48 -12.52 1.96
CA PHE A 184 3.51 -11.62 2.58
C PHE A 184 2.60 -11.07 1.50
N ASP A 185 1.46 -10.56 1.88
CA ASP A 185 0.56 -9.80 1.01
C ASP A 185 0.04 -8.55 1.71
N HIS A 186 -0.83 -7.79 1.04
CA HIS A 186 -1.36 -6.53 1.57
C HIS A 186 -2.61 -6.70 2.47
N THR A 187 -2.95 -7.92 2.89
CA THR A 187 -4.10 -8.20 3.78
C THR A 187 -3.74 -8.35 5.24
#